data_cc1d483e0a2213df7c1d0402a71622c9
#
_entry.id   cc1d483e0a2213df7c1d0402a71622c9
#
_cell.length_a   1.000
_cell.length_b   1.000
_cell.length_c   1.000
_cell.angle_alpha   90.00
_cell.angle_beta   90.00
_cell.angle_gamma   90.00
#
_symmetry.space_group_name_H-M   'P 1'
#
loop_
_entity.id
_entity.type
_entity.pdbx_description
1 polymer ?
#
loop_
_entity_poly.entity_id
_entity_poly.type
_entity_poly.pdbx_seq_one_letter_code
_entity_poly.pdbx_strand_id
1 'polypeptide(L)'
;MVESTLMPLEPVSDTAAMMITNPSTLGVFEPEIAEAAEIVHNAGGQMYYDGANFNAILGLTSPGLMGFDAVHYNLHKTFSQPHGGGGPGSGPIGVRSHLAEFLPGPVVKRRPIMPNDQVTAANQEWWYHWHEPASSIG
;
A
#
# COMPACT_ATOMS: atom_id res chain seq x y z
N MET A 1 -5.27 31.18 -5.55
CA MET A 1 -4.14 30.28 -5.81
C MET A 1 -3.57 29.94 -4.45
N VAL A 2 -3.66 28.68 -4.02
CA VAL A 2 -2.97 28.21 -2.82
C VAL A 2 -1.58 27.83 -3.32
N GLU A 3 -0.55 28.57 -2.90
CA GLU A 3 0.84 28.22 -3.21
C GLU A 3 1.12 26.81 -2.67
N SER A 4 1.73 25.97 -3.52
CA SER A 4 2.25 24.67 -3.15
C SER A 4 3.15 24.81 -1.92
N THR A 5 2.84 24.03 -0.88
CA THR A 5 3.53 24.11 0.40
C THR A 5 4.75 23.17 0.44
N LEU A 6 5.05 22.47 -0.66
CA LEU A 6 6.28 21.72 -0.76
C LEU A 6 7.46 22.70 -0.80
N MET A 7 8.21 22.76 0.28
CA MET A 7 9.54 23.36 0.26
C MET A 7 10.36 22.68 -0.84
N PRO A 8 11.23 23.41 -1.57
CA PRO A 8 12.10 22.76 -2.54
C PRO A 8 12.85 21.64 -1.82
N LEU A 9 12.52 20.39 -2.22
CA LEU A 9 13.23 19.21 -1.75
C LEU A 9 14.60 19.21 -2.43
N GLU A 10 15.59 19.77 -1.77
CA GLU A 10 16.96 19.49 -2.15
C GLU A 10 17.17 17.98 -1.98
N PRO A 11 17.70 17.27 -2.98
CA PRO A 11 17.92 15.84 -2.87
C PRO A 11 18.92 15.57 -1.74
N VAL A 12 18.37 15.09 -0.61
CA VAL A 12 19.21 14.62 0.48
C VAL A 12 19.69 13.25 0.09
N SER A 13 20.96 13.09 -0.22
CA SER A 13 21.60 11.85 -0.70
C SER A 13 21.38 10.63 0.19
N ASP A 14 20.86 10.83 1.40
CA ASP A 14 20.67 9.81 2.44
C ASP A 14 19.19 9.56 2.75
N THR A 15 18.27 9.93 1.85
CA THR A 15 16.84 9.67 2.03
C THR A 15 16.53 8.22 1.73
N ALA A 16 16.19 7.44 2.76
CA ALA A 16 15.79 6.04 2.58
C ALA A 16 14.33 5.89 2.09
N ALA A 17 13.43 6.74 2.57
CA ALA A 17 12.03 6.74 2.17
C ALA A 17 11.33 8.06 2.50
N MET A 18 10.24 8.34 1.77
CA MET A 18 9.30 9.40 2.09
C MET A 18 7.90 8.81 2.24
N MET A 19 7.21 9.12 3.34
CA MET A 19 5.83 8.73 3.58
C MET A 19 4.92 9.95 3.54
N ILE A 20 3.86 9.86 2.74
CA ILE A 20 2.89 10.94 2.60
C ILE A 20 1.49 10.39 2.34
N THR A 21 0.46 11.10 2.79
CA THR A 21 -0.92 10.89 2.36
C THR A 21 -1.32 11.96 1.34
N ASN A 22 -1.94 11.54 0.22
CA ASN A 22 -2.38 12.44 -0.83
C ASN A 22 -3.80 12.07 -1.30
N PRO A 23 -4.83 12.90 -1.07
CA PRO A 23 -4.76 14.23 -0.45
C PRO A 23 -4.41 14.20 1.04
N SER A 24 -3.97 15.35 1.55
CA SER A 24 -3.62 15.53 2.96
C SER A 24 -4.86 15.41 3.87
N THR A 25 -4.66 15.37 5.19
CA THR A 25 -5.75 15.35 6.18
C THR A 25 -6.67 16.59 6.08
N LEU A 26 -6.16 17.69 5.55
CA LEU A 26 -6.95 18.90 5.29
C LEU A 26 -7.74 18.81 3.97
N GLY A 27 -7.63 17.74 3.21
CA GLY A 27 -8.30 17.52 1.93
C GLY A 27 -7.61 18.21 0.74
N VAL A 28 -6.38 18.67 0.91
CA VAL A 28 -5.60 19.31 -0.16
C VAL A 28 -4.83 18.24 -0.91
N PHE A 29 -5.07 18.15 -2.22
CA PHE A 29 -4.31 17.25 -3.11
C PHE A 29 -3.03 17.95 -3.57
N GLU A 30 -1.90 17.23 -3.50
CA GLU A 30 -0.62 17.69 -3.99
C GLU A 30 -0.44 17.27 -5.46
N PRO A 31 -0.54 18.22 -6.41
CA PRO A 31 -0.44 17.89 -7.84
C PRO A 31 0.98 17.53 -8.27
N GLU A 32 2.00 17.99 -7.56
CA GLU A 32 3.43 17.77 -7.86
C GLU A 32 3.95 16.46 -7.25
N ILE A 33 3.06 15.60 -6.75
CA ILE A 33 3.46 14.36 -6.07
C ILE A 33 4.33 13.43 -6.93
N ALA A 34 4.10 13.40 -8.26
CA ALA A 34 4.90 12.58 -9.16
C ALA A 34 6.34 13.11 -9.29
N GLU A 35 6.52 14.44 -9.31
CA GLU A 35 7.83 15.06 -9.32
C GLU A 35 8.56 14.82 -7.99
N ALA A 36 7.86 14.94 -6.87
CA ALA A 36 8.40 14.59 -5.56
C ALA A 36 8.87 13.14 -5.48
N ALA A 37 8.09 12.22 -6.08
CA ALA A 37 8.46 10.80 -6.16
C ALA A 37 9.74 10.60 -6.99
N GLU A 38 9.88 11.28 -8.13
CA GLU A 38 11.11 11.21 -8.93
C GLU A 38 12.34 11.70 -8.16
N ILE A 39 12.22 12.79 -7.39
CA ILE A 39 13.31 13.31 -6.57
C ILE A 39 13.75 12.27 -5.53
N VAL A 40 12.80 11.65 -4.83
CA VAL A 40 13.08 10.62 -3.83
C VAL A 40 13.72 9.38 -4.47
N HIS A 41 13.20 8.92 -5.62
CA HIS A 41 13.77 7.78 -6.34
C HIS A 41 15.18 8.05 -6.85
N ASN A 42 15.45 9.27 -7.35
CA ASN A 42 16.79 9.67 -7.80
C ASN A 42 17.81 9.71 -6.65
N ALA A 43 17.35 9.92 -5.42
CA ALA A 43 18.15 9.78 -4.22
C ALA A 43 18.30 8.31 -3.72
N GLY A 44 17.69 7.35 -4.40
CA GLY A 44 17.68 5.93 -4.01
C GLY A 44 16.63 5.57 -2.96
N GLY A 45 15.75 6.50 -2.60
CA GLY A 45 14.69 6.31 -1.63
C GLY A 45 13.44 5.64 -2.21
N GLN A 46 12.51 5.31 -1.33
CA GLN A 46 11.22 4.71 -1.67
C GLN A 46 10.06 5.62 -1.28
N MET A 47 8.96 5.57 -2.03
CA MET A 47 7.75 6.33 -1.74
C MET A 47 6.69 5.45 -1.08
N TYR A 48 6.23 5.86 0.09
CA TYR A 48 5.18 5.15 0.85
C TYR A 48 3.90 5.98 0.91
N TYR A 49 2.82 5.43 0.39
CA TYR A 49 1.49 6.05 0.44
C TYR A 49 0.77 5.66 1.73
N ASP A 50 0.46 6.63 2.56
CA ASP A 50 -0.48 6.46 3.66
C ASP A 50 -1.91 6.49 3.10
N GLY A 51 -2.57 5.33 3.07
CA GLY A 51 -3.91 5.15 2.52
C GLY A 51 -5.05 5.58 3.43
N ALA A 52 -4.78 6.38 4.47
CA ALA A 52 -5.84 6.88 5.37
C ALA A 52 -6.92 7.67 4.63
N ASN A 53 -6.55 8.42 3.60
CA ASN A 53 -7.46 9.24 2.79
C ASN A 53 -7.74 8.62 1.40
N PHE A 54 -7.55 7.32 1.24
CA PHE A 54 -7.67 6.61 -0.03
C PHE A 54 -9.04 6.76 -0.70
N ASN A 55 -10.11 6.94 0.07
CA ASN A 55 -11.46 7.18 -0.44
C ASN A 55 -11.56 8.39 -1.37
N ALA A 56 -10.72 9.40 -1.19
CA ALA A 56 -10.73 10.61 -2.00
C ALA A 56 -10.19 10.40 -3.43
N ILE A 57 -9.38 9.36 -3.65
CA ILE A 57 -8.76 9.08 -4.96
C ILE A 57 -9.39 7.90 -5.70
N LEU A 58 -10.37 7.21 -5.08
CA LEU A 58 -11.04 6.06 -5.70
C LEU A 58 -11.66 6.42 -7.05
N GLY A 59 -11.27 5.68 -8.09
CA GLY A 59 -11.76 5.90 -9.44
C GLY A 59 -11.18 7.12 -10.17
N LEU A 60 -10.32 7.89 -9.52
CA LEU A 60 -9.67 9.08 -10.10
C LEU A 60 -8.20 8.83 -10.42
N THR A 61 -7.46 8.25 -9.48
CA THR A 61 -6.05 7.92 -9.63
C THR A 61 -5.69 6.71 -8.75
N SER A 62 -4.42 6.33 -8.74
CA SER A 62 -3.91 5.27 -7.87
C SER A 62 -2.53 5.64 -7.32
N PRO A 63 -2.11 5.05 -6.18
CA PRO A 63 -0.77 5.25 -5.65
C PRO A 63 0.34 4.96 -6.67
N GLY A 64 0.19 3.89 -7.46
CA GLY A 64 1.17 3.55 -8.50
C GLY A 64 1.32 4.62 -9.59
N LEU A 65 0.21 5.25 -10.01
CA LEU A 65 0.24 6.35 -11.00
C LEU A 65 0.87 7.63 -10.43
N MET A 66 0.81 7.81 -9.13
CA MET A 66 1.44 8.93 -8.43
C MET A 66 2.92 8.69 -8.08
N GLY A 67 3.47 7.52 -8.42
CA GLY A 67 4.87 7.20 -8.19
C GLY A 67 5.18 6.47 -6.89
N PHE A 68 4.19 6.01 -6.12
CA PHE A 68 4.43 5.29 -4.87
C PHE A 68 4.85 3.85 -5.09
N ASP A 69 5.73 3.34 -4.21
CA ASP A 69 6.28 1.99 -4.20
C ASP A 69 5.56 1.06 -3.23
N ALA A 70 5.05 1.62 -2.15
CA ALA A 70 4.29 0.91 -1.14
C ALA A 70 3.05 1.70 -0.73
N VAL A 71 1.99 0.99 -0.33
CA VAL A 71 0.75 1.58 0.16
C VAL A 71 0.15 0.70 1.25
N HIS A 72 -0.36 1.29 2.31
CA HIS A 72 -1.30 0.61 3.19
C HIS A 72 -2.71 1.16 3.03
N TYR A 73 -3.71 0.32 3.26
CA TYR A 73 -5.12 0.69 3.19
C TYR A 73 -5.75 0.62 4.57
N ASN A 74 -6.48 1.67 4.95
CA ASN A 74 -7.31 1.62 6.16
C ASN A 74 -8.71 1.13 5.80
N LEU A 75 -8.98 -0.16 6.03
CA LEU A 75 -10.27 -0.77 5.69
C LEU A 75 -11.44 -0.15 6.46
N HIS A 76 -11.19 0.33 7.66
CA HIS A 76 -12.17 1.00 8.52
C HIS A 76 -12.42 2.48 8.16
N LYS A 77 -11.73 3.02 7.16
CA LYS A 77 -11.93 4.40 6.66
C LYS A 77 -12.56 4.40 5.27
N THR A 78 -11.94 3.72 4.32
CA THR A 78 -12.38 3.68 2.92
C THR A 78 -13.39 2.57 2.66
N PHE A 79 -13.34 1.48 3.43
CA PHE A 79 -14.16 0.29 3.25
C PHE A 79 -15.07 0.06 4.44
N SER A 80 -15.98 -0.94 4.33
CA SER A 80 -17.04 -1.15 5.32
C SER A 80 -16.61 -1.97 6.56
N GLN A 81 -15.32 -2.04 6.86
CA GLN A 81 -14.88 -2.77 8.04
C GLN A 81 -15.18 -1.99 9.31
N PRO A 82 -15.78 -2.61 10.35
CA PRO A 82 -15.97 -1.98 11.65
C PRO A 82 -14.63 -1.61 12.30
N HIS A 83 -14.58 -0.44 12.95
CA HIS A 83 -13.39 0.06 13.64
C HIS A 83 -13.23 -0.51 15.07
N GLY A 84 -14.19 -1.31 15.55
CA GLY A 84 -14.16 -1.90 16.88
C GLY A 84 -14.21 -0.87 18.03
N GLY A 85 -14.88 0.27 17.81
CA GLY A 85 -14.95 1.35 18.81
C GLY A 85 -13.62 2.10 19.00
N GLY A 86 -12.77 2.10 18.00
CA GLY A 86 -11.43 2.69 18.05
C GLY A 86 -10.32 1.66 18.32
N GLY A 87 -10.65 0.37 18.28
CA GLY A 87 -9.75 -0.76 18.53
C GLY A 87 -9.22 -1.39 17.25
N PRO A 88 -9.36 -2.71 17.09
CA PRO A 88 -8.71 -3.47 16.05
C PRO A 88 -9.19 -3.05 14.67
N GLY A 89 -8.22 -2.80 13.79
CA GLY A 89 -8.41 -2.59 12.38
C GLY A 89 -7.52 -3.55 11.60
N SER A 90 -7.61 -3.50 10.27
CA SER A 90 -6.63 -4.13 9.41
C SER A 90 -6.12 -3.13 8.38
N GLY A 91 -4.89 -3.33 7.95
CA GLY A 91 -4.21 -2.48 6.98
C GLY A 91 -3.49 -3.35 5.96
N PRO A 92 -4.20 -3.86 4.93
CA PRO A 92 -3.53 -4.53 3.84
C PRO A 92 -2.45 -3.64 3.23
N ILE A 93 -1.34 -4.24 2.82
CA ILE A 93 -0.22 -3.55 2.18
C ILE A 93 -0.13 -4.03 0.74
N GLY A 94 0.00 -3.07 -0.19
CA GLY A 94 0.38 -3.30 -1.56
C GLY A 94 1.77 -2.74 -1.81
N VAL A 95 2.59 -3.43 -2.62
CA VAL A 95 3.93 -2.96 -2.96
C VAL A 95 4.23 -3.21 -4.43
N ARG A 96 5.18 -2.44 -5.00
CA ARG A 96 5.77 -2.74 -6.30
C ARG A 96 6.60 -4.02 -6.23
N SER A 97 6.79 -4.67 -7.39
CA SER A 97 7.43 -5.98 -7.49
C SER A 97 8.81 -6.06 -6.84
N HIS A 98 9.62 -5.01 -6.91
CA HIS A 98 10.95 -4.99 -6.31
C HIS A 98 10.94 -5.02 -4.77
N LEU A 99 9.80 -4.71 -4.13
CA LEU A 99 9.63 -4.80 -2.68
C LEU A 99 8.92 -6.08 -2.23
N ALA A 100 8.47 -6.93 -3.16
CA ALA A 100 7.67 -8.11 -2.82
C ALA A 100 8.42 -9.11 -1.94
N GLU A 101 9.73 -9.26 -2.13
CA GLU A 101 10.58 -10.16 -1.34
C GLU A 101 10.71 -9.74 0.14
N PHE A 102 10.48 -8.46 0.45
CA PHE A 102 10.56 -7.91 1.80
C PHE A 102 9.23 -7.96 2.55
N LEU A 103 8.15 -8.42 1.91
CA LEU A 103 6.86 -8.54 2.59
C LEU A 103 6.92 -9.62 3.67
N PRO A 104 6.27 -9.39 4.82
CA PRO A 104 6.27 -10.37 5.89
C PRO A 104 5.58 -11.66 5.48
N GLY A 105 6.18 -12.80 5.85
CA GLY A 105 5.58 -14.12 5.77
C GLY A 105 5.15 -14.62 7.15
N PRO A 106 4.35 -15.70 7.22
CA PRO A 106 3.80 -16.48 6.12
C PRO A 106 2.56 -15.84 5.48
N VAL A 107 2.33 -16.11 4.20
CA VAL A 107 1.12 -15.70 3.48
C VAL A 107 0.15 -16.86 3.42
N VAL A 108 -1.11 -16.65 3.83
CA VAL A 108 -2.16 -17.66 3.73
C VAL A 108 -2.72 -17.67 2.31
N LYS A 109 -2.52 -18.77 1.59
CA LYS A 109 -3.09 -18.97 0.25
C LYS A 109 -4.22 -19.99 0.28
N ARG A 110 -5.31 -19.72 -0.44
CA ARG A 110 -6.34 -20.73 -0.66
C ARG A 110 -5.83 -21.73 -1.69
N ARG A 111 -5.75 -23.01 -1.31
CA ARG A 111 -5.47 -24.08 -2.27
C ARG A 111 -6.67 -24.30 -3.17
N PRO A 112 -6.50 -24.44 -4.51
CA PRO A 112 -7.56 -24.93 -5.37
C PRO A 112 -8.01 -26.31 -4.91
N ILE A 113 -9.33 -26.53 -4.83
CA ILE A 113 -9.90 -27.87 -4.56
C ILE A 113 -9.62 -28.72 -5.80
N MET A 114 -8.81 -29.76 -5.64
CA MET A 114 -8.57 -30.72 -6.72
C MET A 114 -9.76 -31.66 -6.87
N PRO A 115 -10.05 -32.17 -8.09
CA PRO A 115 -11.26 -32.98 -8.35
C PRO A 115 -11.42 -34.23 -7.46
N ASN A 116 -10.34 -34.73 -6.87
CA ASN A 116 -10.33 -35.90 -5.98
C ASN A 116 -10.25 -35.56 -4.49
N ASP A 117 -10.27 -34.28 -4.12
CA ASP A 117 -10.26 -33.88 -2.72
C ASP A 117 -11.65 -34.14 -2.13
N GLN A 118 -11.74 -35.04 -1.15
CA GLN A 118 -12.94 -35.12 -0.31
C GLN A 118 -12.97 -33.89 0.58
N VAL A 119 -13.83 -32.93 0.26
CA VAL A 119 -14.00 -31.71 1.05
C VAL A 119 -14.68 -32.07 2.36
N THR A 120 -13.91 -32.25 3.41
CA THR A 120 -14.41 -32.30 4.78
C THR A 120 -14.20 -30.95 5.44
N ALA A 121 -14.98 -30.64 6.48
CA ALA A 121 -14.79 -29.40 7.24
C ALA A 121 -13.36 -29.23 7.79
N ALA A 122 -12.60 -30.34 7.94
CA ALA A 122 -11.23 -30.35 8.41
C ALA A 122 -10.18 -30.05 7.31
N ASN A 123 -10.53 -30.22 6.03
CA ASN A 123 -9.59 -29.97 4.93
C ASN A 123 -9.99 -28.79 4.03
N GLN A 124 -10.82 -27.89 4.52
CA GLN A 124 -10.85 -26.49 4.05
C GLN A 124 -9.58 -25.80 4.55
N GLU A 125 -8.43 -26.39 4.21
CA GLU A 125 -7.17 -26.02 4.81
C GLU A 125 -6.63 -24.72 4.24
N TRP A 126 -6.38 -23.79 5.14
CA TRP A 126 -5.52 -22.65 4.92
C TRP A 126 -4.08 -23.12 5.05
N TRP A 127 -3.35 -23.17 3.92
CA TRP A 127 -1.93 -23.53 3.94
C TRP A 127 -1.09 -22.30 4.20
N TYR A 128 -0.18 -22.42 5.17
CA TYR A 128 0.89 -21.44 5.39
C TYR A 128 2.08 -21.80 4.51
N HIS A 129 2.38 -20.97 3.53
CA HIS A 129 3.64 -21.11 2.79
C HIS A 129 4.69 -20.18 3.38
N TRP A 130 5.72 -20.77 3.95
CA TRP A 130 6.95 -20.09 4.36
C TRP A 130 7.78 -19.94 3.09
N HIS A 131 8.04 -18.79 2.54
CA HIS A 131 8.99 -18.48 1.48
C HIS A 131 8.50 -18.18 0.06
N GLU A 132 7.24 -18.05 -0.23
CA GLU A 132 6.87 -17.44 -1.50
C GLU A 132 6.52 -15.97 -1.28
N PRO A 133 7.21 -15.02 -1.97
CA PRO A 133 6.83 -13.62 -1.94
C PRO A 133 5.41 -13.46 -2.47
N ALA A 134 4.65 -12.56 -1.88
CA ALA A 134 3.35 -12.20 -2.42
C ALA A 134 3.51 -11.76 -3.88
N SER A 135 2.67 -12.29 -4.77
CA SER A 135 2.70 -11.87 -6.17
C SER A 135 2.45 -10.36 -6.25
N SER A 136 3.33 -9.66 -6.94
CA SER A 136 3.18 -8.24 -7.25
C SER A 136 1.81 -7.99 -7.87
N ILE A 137 1.10 -7.02 -7.33
CA ILE A 137 -0.09 -6.47 -7.99
C ILE A 137 0.46 -5.49 -9.03
N GLY A 138 0.42 -5.91 -10.30
CA GLY A 138 0.78 -5.09 -11.45
C GLY A 138 -0.22 -3.94 -11.66
#